data_bda264879b47b8295a36976c7b1266ee
#
_entry.id   bda264879b47b8295a36976c7b1266ee
#
_cell.length_a   1.000
_cell.length_b   1.000
_cell.length_c   1.000
_cell.angle_alpha   90.00
_cell.angle_beta   90.00
_cell.angle_gamma   90.00
#
_symmetry.space_group_name_H-M   'P 1'
#
loop_
_entity.id
_entity.type
_entity.pdbx_description
1 polymer ?
#
loop_
_entity_poly.entity_id
_entity_poly.type
_entity_poly.pdbx_seq_one_letter_code
_entity_poly.pdbx_strand_id
1 'polypeptide(L)'
;MSKAFTKDDDDAAELLVAPRAPLPAGLPNYVTPRGLAALHAERASLERDHDAVDASDAPDRALKRHAFAQRLAALQARIATAVLVDPATQPRGEVRFGARVRVRNSAGKELVYRIVGIDEADAEAGRVAFSSPLARALLGKREGDSAAIDTPRAHEELEVLGIDYEADAGEVR
;
A
#
# COMPACT_ATOMS: atom_id res chain seq x y z
N MET A 1 24.93 -38.63 -1.64
CA MET A 1 23.58 -38.58 -1.02
C MET A 1 22.99 -37.22 -1.32
N SER A 2 22.16 -37.17 -2.36
CA SER A 2 21.55 -35.93 -2.84
C SER A 2 20.32 -35.66 -1.97
N LYS A 3 20.32 -34.54 -1.25
CA LYS A 3 19.15 -34.06 -0.53
C LYS A 3 18.29 -33.32 -1.55
N ALA A 4 17.23 -33.99 -2.03
CA ALA A 4 16.17 -33.32 -2.76
C ALA A 4 15.52 -32.33 -1.79
N PHE A 5 15.81 -31.05 -1.98
CA PHE A 5 15.06 -29.97 -1.37
C PHE A 5 13.74 -29.91 -2.12
N THR A 6 12.71 -30.31 -1.48
CA THR A 6 11.38 -30.46 -2.06
C THR A 6 10.65 -29.13 -2.10
N LYS A 7 9.98 -28.91 -3.21
CA LYS A 7 9.06 -27.81 -3.54
C LYS A 7 7.95 -27.59 -2.48
N ASP A 8 7.75 -28.56 -1.59
CA ASP A 8 6.77 -28.56 -0.52
C ASP A 8 7.10 -27.58 0.63
N ASP A 9 8.38 -27.23 0.83
CA ASP A 9 8.79 -26.28 1.86
C ASP A 9 8.52 -24.82 1.45
N ASP A 10 8.56 -24.50 0.17
CA ASP A 10 8.23 -23.17 -0.36
C ASP A 10 6.71 -22.93 -0.30
N ASP A 11 5.90 -23.94 -0.60
CA ASP A 11 4.43 -23.87 -0.50
C ASP A 11 3.96 -23.68 0.95
N ALA A 12 4.63 -24.30 1.92
CA ALA A 12 4.32 -24.12 3.34
C ALA A 12 4.72 -22.71 3.85
N ALA A 13 5.80 -22.16 3.33
CA ALA A 13 6.24 -20.78 3.65
C ALA A 13 5.27 -19.73 3.08
N GLU A 14 4.68 -19.97 1.91
CA GLU A 14 3.68 -19.09 1.30
C GLU A 14 2.35 -19.06 2.08
N LEU A 15 2.01 -20.15 2.78
CA LEU A 15 0.88 -20.21 3.72
C LEU A 15 1.12 -19.37 4.99
N LEU A 16 2.39 -19.11 5.35
CA LEU A 16 2.81 -18.32 6.50
C LEU A 16 2.89 -16.82 6.21
N VAL A 17 2.44 -16.35 5.04
CA VAL A 17 2.32 -14.91 4.79
C VAL A 17 1.43 -14.31 5.87
N ALA A 18 2.00 -13.40 6.64
CA ALA A 18 1.32 -12.75 7.74
C ALA A 18 -0.03 -12.19 7.29
N PRO A 19 -1.09 -12.34 8.09
CA PRO A 19 -2.38 -11.77 7.75
C PRO A 19 -2.22 -10.26 7.55
N ARG A 20 -2.98 -9.70 6.59
CA ARG A 20 -2.98 -8.27 6.31
C ARG A 20 -3.16 -7.47 7.60
N ALA A 21 -2.29 -6.49 7.83
CA ALA A 21 -2.37 -5.65 9.01
C ALA A 21 -3.75 -4.96 9.10
N PRO A 22 -4.37 -4.91 10.28
CA PRO A 22 -5.64 -4.20 10.46
C PRO A 22 -5.46 -2.71 10.14
N LEU A 23 -6.54 -2.07 9.69
CA LEU A 23 -6.54 -0.61 9.57
C LEU A 23 -6.44 0.01 10.96
N PRO A 24 -5.69 1.12 11.12
CA PRO A 24 -5.68 1.87 12.36
C PRO A 24 -7.10 2.30 12.75
N ALA A 25 -7.45 2.10 14.01
CA ALA A 25 -8.78 2.43 14.51
C ALA A 25 -9.12 3.91 14.29
N GLY A 26 -10.33 4.18 13.84
CA GLY A 26 -10.84 5.54 13.64
C GLY A 26 -10.36 6.24 12.37
N LEU A 27 -9.51 5.60 11.55
CA LEU A 27 -9.12 6.16 10.25
C LEU A 27 -9.98 5.59 9.12
N PRO A 28 -10.37 6.43 8.14
CA PRO A 28 -11.05 5.96 6.95
C PRO A 28 -10.11 5.09 6.08
N ASN A 29 -10.68 4.14 5.37
CA ASN A 29 -9.96 3.32 4.41
C ASN A 29 -9.89 4.01 3.04
N TYR A 30 -9.16 5.12 2.95
CA TYR A 30 -8.96 5.80 1.67
C TYR A 30 -8.10 4.97 0.74
N VAL A 31 -8.54 4.88 -0.52
CA VAL A 31 -7.83 4.22 -1.61
C VAL A 31 -7.83 5.10 -2.86
N THR A 32 -6.76 5.04 -3.63
CA THR A 32 -6.74 5.62 -4.98
C THR A 32 -7.43 4.67 -5.97
N PRO A 33 -7.78 5.12 -7.20
CA PRO A 33 -8.25 4.21 -8.26
C PRO A 33 -7.28 3.04 -8.51
N ARG A 34 -5.96 3.32 -8.49
CA ARG A 34 -4.92 2.30 -8.62
C ARG A 34 -4.94 1.31 -7.45
N GLY A 35 -5.03 1.80 -6.22
CA GLY A 35 -5.07 0.96 -5.03
C GLY A 35 -6.30 0.07 -4.99
N LEU A 36 -7.45 0.60 -5.36
CA LEU A 36 -8.68 -0.20 -5.47
C LEU A 36 -8.55 -1.29 -6.55
N ALA A 37 -8.00 -0.95 -7.70
CA ALA A 37 -7.74 -1.92 -8.76
C ALA A 37 -6.75 -3.01 -8.32
N ALA A 38 -5.71 -2.66 -7.57
CA ALA A 38 -4.75 -3.62 -7.01
C ALA A 38 -5.41 -4.58 -6.00
N LEU A 39 -6.29 -4.08 -5.11
CA LEU A 39 -7.05 -4.94 -4.19
C LEU A 39 -7.97 -5.92 -4.95
N HIS A 40 -8.63 -5.47 -6.02
CA HIS A 40 -9.45 -6.36 -6.85
C HIS A 40 -8.61 -7.39 -7.62
N ALA A 41 -7.44 -7.02 -8.12
CA ALA A 41 -6.52 -7.94 -8.80
C ALA A 41 -5.98 -9.00 -7.83
N GLU A 42 -5.62 -8.61 -6.61
CA GLU A 42 -5.21 -9.52 -5.54
C GLU A 42 -6.32 -10.50 -5.20
N ARG A 43 -7.57 -10.02 -5.05
CA ARG A 43 -8.72 -10.89 -4.80
C ARG A 43 -8.88 -11.93 -5.90
N ALA A 44 -8.86 -11.50 -7.16
CA ALA A 44 -8.99 -12.42 -8.30
C ALA A 44 -7.85 -13.45 -8.38
N SER A 45 -6.63 -13.10 -7.92
CA SER A 45 -5.53 -14.06 -7.80
C SER A 45 -5.81 -15.07 -6.70
N LEU A 46 -6.18 -14.62 -5.49
CA LEU A 46 -6.49 -15.52 -4.37
C LEU A 46 -7.67 -16.44 -4.65
N GLU A 47 -8.68 -15.99 -5.40
CA GLU A 47 -9.81 -16.82 -5.83
C GLU A 47 -9.32 -17.96 -6.75
N ARG A 48 -8.46 -17.66 -7.73
CA ARG A 48 -7.88 -18.71 -8.60
C ARG A 48 -7.03 -19.70 -7.83
N ASP A 49 -6.22 -19.24 -6.89
CA ASP A 49 -5.35 -20.10 -6.08
C ASP A 49 -6.18 -20.99 -5.14
N HIS A 50 -7.25 -20.45 -4.56
CA HIS A 50 -8.21 -21.22 -3.77
C HIS A 50 -8.88 -22.33 -4.60
N ASP A 51 -9.36 -22.00 -5.80
CA ASP A 51 -10.01 -22.97 -6.70
C ASP A 51 -9.02 -24.06 -7.15
N ALA A 52 -7.75 -23.70 -7.39
CA ALA A 52 -6.71 -24.67 -7.73
C ALA A 52 -6.43 -25.64 -6.55
N VAL A 53 -6.45 -25.16 -5.32
CA VAL A 53 -6.33 -26.01 -4.13
C VAL A 53 -7.54 -26.92 -3.98
N ASP A 54 -8.76 -26.44 -4.22
CA ASP A 54 -9.97 -27.25 -4.15
C ASP A 54 -9.99 -28.38 -5.18
N ALA A 55 -9.39 -28.16 -6.34
CA ALA A 55 -9.25 -29.17 -7.39
C ALA A 55 -8.12 -30.18 -7.13
N SER A 56 -7.28 -29.97 -6.11
CA SER A 56 -6.13 -30.82 -5.82
C SER A 56 -6.47 -31.98 -4.86
N ASP A 57 -5.75 -33.09 -4.96
CA ASP A 57 -5.82 -34.22 -4.01
C ASP A 57 -4.67 -34.19 -2.98
N ALA A 58 -4.06 -33.01 -2.76
CA ALA A 58 -2.93 -32.86 -1.85
C ALA A 58 -3.33 -33.15 -0.38
N PRO A 59 -2.45 -33.79 0.40
CA PRO A 59 -2.75 -34.14 1.80
C PRO A 59 -3.07 -32.93 2.68
N ASP A 60 -2.52 -31.77 2.35
CA ASP A 60 -2.66 -30.50 3.07
C ASP A 60 -3.77 -29.58 2.52
N ARG A 61 -4.57 -30.09 1.54
CA ARG A 61 -5.65 -29.33 0.89
C ARG A 61 -6.57 -28.61 1.87
N ALA A 62 -6.98 -29.28 2.94
CA ALA A 62 -7.92 -28.71 3.91
C ALA A 62 -7.30 -27.49 4.64
N LEU A 63 -6.02 -27.57 4.98
CA LEU A 63 -5.29 -26.49 5.62
C LEU A 63 -5.10 -25.30 4.67
N LYS A 64 -4.64 -25.56 3.45
CA LYS A 64 -4.47 -24.54 2.40
C LYS A 64 -5.78 -23.82 2.10
N ARG A 65 -6.86 -24.60 1.90
CA ARG A 65 -8.20 -24.02 1.66
C ARG A 65 -8.64 -23.10 2.79
N HIS A 66 -8.45 -23.50 4.03
CA HIS A 66 -8.79 -22.66 5.19
C HIS A 66 -7.99 -21.36 5.21
N ALA A 67 -6.69 -21.43 4.95
CA ALA A 67 -5.81 -20.26 4.89
C ALA A 67 -6.23 -19.28 3.78
N PHE A 68 -6.50 -19.77 2.57
CA PHE A 68 -7.00 -18.94 1.47
C PHE A 68 -8.37 -18.33 1.77
N ALA A 69 -9.29 -19.06 2.37
CA ALA A 69 -10.60 -18.55 2.76
C ALA A 69 -10.50 -17.43 3.77
N GLN A 70 -9.61 -17.53 4.76
CA GLN A 70 -9.35 -16.44 5.72
C GLN A 70 -8.75 -15.20 5.04
N ARG A 71 -7.79 -15.38 4.12
CA ARG A 71 -7.19 -14.27 3.37
C ARG A 71 -8.22 -13.57 2.48
N LEU A 72 -9.05 -14.33 1.78
CA LEU A 72 -10.15 -13.81 0.97
C LEU A 72 -11.15 -13.01 1.81
N ALA A 73 -11.56 -13.53 2.96
CA ALA A 73 -12.49 -12.82 3.86
C ALA A 73 -11.90 -11.50 4.36
N ALA A 74 -10.62 -11.48 4.76
CA ALA A 74 -9.94 -10.28 5.18
C ALA A 74 -9.81 -9.24 4.05
N LEU A 75 -9.51 -9.70 2.83
CA LEU A 75 -9.41 -8.83 1.65
C LEU A 75 -10.77 -8.28 1.23
N GLN A 76 -11.83 -9.10 1.27
CA GLN A 76 -13.20 -8.66 1.00
C GLN A 76 -13.65 -7.59 2.00
N ALA A 77 -13.37 -7.76 3.29
CA ALA A 77 -13.66 -6.75 4.31
C ALA A 77 -12.90 -5.44 4.04
N ARG A 78 -11.63 -5.54 3.58
CA ARG A 78 -10.83 -4.38 3.19
C ARG A 78 -11.45 -3.64 2.00
N ILE A 79 -11.87 -4.35 0.97
CA ILE A 79 -12.52 -3.77 -0.22
C ILE A 79 -13.88 -3.16 0.16
N ALA A 80 -14.67 -3.84 0.99
CA ALA A 80 -16.00 -3.37 1.40
C ALA A 80 -15.98 -2.04 2.16
N THR A 81 -14.89 -1.74 2.86
CA THR A 81 -14.71 -0.48 3.60
C THR A 81 -13.94 0.59 2.82
N ALA A 82 -13.52 0.29 1.59
CA ALA A 82 -12.74 1.21 0.78
C ALA A 82 -13.53 2.47 0.40
N VAL A 83 -12.93 3.62 0.64
CA VAL A 83 -13.44 4.92 0.22
C VAL A 83 -12.56 5.41 -0.91
N LEU A 84 -13.09 5.36 -2.13
CA LEU A 84 -12.36 5.78 -3.32
C LEU A 84 -12.19 7.31 -3.30
N VAL A 85 -10.95 7.76 -3.39
CA VAL A 85 -10.59 9.16 -3.55
C VAL A 85 -9.77 9.31 -4.83
N ASP A 86 -10.37 9.96 -5.84
CA ASP A 86 -9.68 10.22 -7.10
C ASP A 86 -8.79 11.46 -6.97
N PRO A 87 -7.45 11.33 -7.14
CA PRO A 87 -6.54 12.47 -7.10
C PRO A 87 -6.89 13.58 -8.10
N ALA A 88 -7.41 13.22 -9.27
CA ALA A 88 -7.74 14.18 -10.32
C ALA A 88 -8.86 15.16 -9.91
N THR A 89 -9.69 14.78 -8.93
CA THR A 89 -10.80 15.62 -8.43
C THR A 89 -10.42 16.48 -7.23
N GLN A 90 -9.19 16.32 -6.70
CA GLN A 90 -8.76 17.07 -5.54
C GLN A 90 -8.50 18.55 -5.86
N PRO A 91 -8.85 19.47 -4.93
CA PRO A 91 -8.46 20.87 -5.04
C PRO A 91 -6.93 21.01 -5.15
N ARG A 92 -6.49 21.80 -6.13
CA ARG A 92 -5.07 22.08 -6.33
C ARG A 92 -4.61 23.20 -5.38
N GLY A 93 -3.31 23.20 -5.05
CA GLY A 93 -2.68 24.27 -4.28
C GLY A 93 -2.36 23.93 -2.83
N GLU A 94 -2.83 22.78 -2.32
CA GLU A 94 -2.40 22.25 -1.02
C GLU A 94 -2.26 20.73 -1.09
N VAL A 95 -1.43 20.17 -0.24
CA VAL A 95 -1.19 18.72 -0.16
C VAL A 95 -2.39 18.02 0.47
N ARG A 96 -3.02 17.12 -0.29
CA ARG A 96 -4.12 16.26 0.14
C ARG A 96 -3.83 14.80 -0.17
N PHE A 97 -4.75 13.92 0.18
CA PHE A 97 -4.68 12.50 -0.24
C PHE A 97 -4.57 12.39 -1.77
N GLY A 98 -3.71 11.53 -2.24
CA GLY A 98 -3.42 11.32 -3.67
C GLY A 98 -2.38 12.28 -4.25
N ALA A 99 -1.96 13.33 -3.50
CA ALA A 99 -0.96 14.28 -3.98
C ALA A 99 0.40 13.61 -4.22
N ARG A 100 1.03 13.99 -5.33
CA ARG A 100 2.45 13.80 -5.59
C ARG A 100 3.17 15.07 -5.17
N VAL A 101 4.00 14.98 -4.13
CA VAL A 101 4.65 16.12 -3.50
C VAL A 101 6.15 16.05 -3.74
N ARG A 102 6.70 17.06 -4.39
CA ARG A 102 8.14 17.24 -4.51
C ARG A 102 8.63 18.10 -3.34
N VAL A 103 9.60 17.59 -2.61
CA VAL A 103 10.15 18.27 -1.43
C VAL A 103 11.67 18.36 -1.53
N ARG A 104 12.25 19.30 -0.77
CA ARG A 104 13.69 19.42 -0.55
C ARG A 104 13.99 19.27 0.93
N ASN A 105 14.92 18.39 1.28
CA ASN A 105 15.35 18.26 2.66
C ASN A 105 16.46 19.26 3.04
N SER A 106 16.80 19.33 4.33
CA SER A 106 17.86 20.23 4.86
C SER A 106 19.25 20.02 4.25
N ALA A 107 19.51 18.84 3.66
CA ALA A 107 20.74 18.56 2.92
C ALA A 107 20.68 19.02 1.44
N GLY A 108 19.60 19.68 1.01
CA GLY A 108 19.40 20.13 -0.36
C GLY A 108 18.97 19.02 -1.34
N LYS A 109 18.75 17.81 -0.87
CA LYS A 109 18.30 16.69 -1.72
C LYS A 109 16.82 16.82 -2.02
N GLU A 110 16.46 16.71 -3.30
CA GLU A 110 15.06 16.65 -3.72
C GLU A 110 14.54 15.21 -3.68
N LEU A 111 13.33 15.05 -3.17
CA LEU A 111 12.61 13.79 -3.02
C LEU A 111 11.19 13.97 -3.52
N VAL A 112 10.60 12.89 -3.96
CA VAL A 112 9.20 12.88 -4.42
C VAL A 112 8.44 11.84 -3.62
N TYR A 113 7.34 12.26 -3.02
CA TYR A 113 6.44 11.38 -2.29
C TYR A 113 5.04 11.42 -2.89
N ARG A 114 4.37 10.28 -2.89
CA ARG A 114 2.95 10.21 -3.22
C ARG A 114 2.18 9.78 -1.98
N ILE A 115 1.16 10.56 -1.60
CA ILE A 115 0.31 10.24 -0.45
C ILE A 115 -0.81 9.31 -0.90
N VAL A 116 -0.81 8.09 -0.38
CA VAL A 116 -1.67 6.99 -0.83
C VAL A 116 -2.39 6.30 0.34
N GLY A 117 -3.22 5.33 0.03
CA GLY A 117 -3.84 4.43 1.00
C GLY A 117 -2.82 3.57 1.75
N ILE A 118 -3.25 2.97 2.85
CA ILE A 118 -2.37 2.15 3.70
C ILE A 118 -1.86 0.93 2.94
N ASP A 119 -2.73 0.30 2.14
CA ASP A 119 -2.38 -0.88 1.35
C ASP A 119 -1.52 -0.58 0.11
N GLU A 120 -1.42 0.70 -0.27
CA GLU A 120 -0.65 1.15 -1.43
C GLU A 120 0.76 1.64 -1.06
N ALA A 121 1.04 1.72 0.24
CA ALA A 121 2.31 2.25 0.73
C ALA A 121 3.49 1.38 0.30
N ASP A 122 4.52 2.05 -0.22
CA ASP A 122 5.75 1.43 -0.69
C ASP A 122 6.87 2.48 -0.63
N ALA A 123 7.71 2.36 0.39
CA ALA A 123 8.75 3.34 0.66
C ALA A 123 9.80 3.41 -0.47
N GLU A 124 10.09 2.30 -1.13
CA GLU A 124 11.08 2.24 -2.22
C GLU A 124 10.57 2.98 -3.46
N ALA A 125 9.26 2.94 -3.70
CA ALA A 125 8.61 3.67 -4.78
C ALA A 125 8.15 5.10 -4.37
N GLY A 126 8.53 5.58 -3.17
CA GLY A 126 8.12 6.89 -2.67
C GLY A 126 6.63 7.02 -2.35
N ARG A 127 5.91 5.91 -2.25
CA ARG A 127 4.49 5.91 -1.84
C ARG A 127 4.37 5.83 -0.33
N VAL A 128 3.78 6.84 0.28
CA VAL A 128 3.64 6.95 1.74
C VAL A 128 2.18 6.88 2.15
N ALA A 129 1.87 6.05 3.14
CA ALA A 129 0.52 5.98 3.68
C ALA A 129 0.10 7.35 4.24
N PHE A 130 -1.12 7.78 3.95
CA PHE A 130 -1.64 9.06 4.45
C PHE A 130 -1.63 9.16 5.98
N SER A 131 -1.62 8.03 6.68
CA SER A 131 -1.54 7.94 8.15
C SER A 131 -0.11 8.00 8.70
N SER A 132 0.91 7.96 7.84
CA SER A 132 2.32 8.02 8.27
C SER A 132 2.70 9.38 8.85
N PRO A 133 3.71 9.46 9.73
CA PRO A 133 4.20 10.75 10.24
C PRO A 133 4.59 11.73 9.12
N LEU A 134 5.27 11.24 8.10
CA LEU A 134 5.67 12.03 6.93
C LEU A 134 4.45 12.61 6.19
N ALA A 135 3.48 11.77 5.85
CA ALA A 135 2.29 12.24 5.16
C ALA A 135 1.50 13.24 6.00
N ARG A 136 1.36 13.00 7.32
CA ARG A 136 0.67 13.94 8.23
C ARG A 136 1.36 15.29 8.35
N ALA A 137 2.69 15.33 8.30
CA ALA A 137 3.44 16.59 8.31
C ALA A 137 3.25 17.39 7.01
N LEU A 138 3.08 16.70 5.88
CA LEU A 138 2.89 17.32 4.56
C LEU A 138 1.42 17.72 4.28
N LEU A 139 0.43 16.98 4.81
CA LEU A 139 -0.99 17.26 4.55
C LEU A 139 -1.36 18.69 4.95
N GLY A 140 -2.07 19.40 4.05
CA GLY A 140 -2.47 20.79 4.21
C GLY A 140 -1.38 21.82 3.89
N LYS A 141 -0.15 21.40 3.63
CA LYS A 141 0.94 22.30 3.21
C LYS A 141 0.76 22.76 1.77
N ARG A 142 1.35 23.91 1.44
CA ARG A 142 1.36 24.52 0.11
C ARG A 142 2.79 24.61 -0.41
N GLU A 143 2.95 24.92 -1.68
CA GLU A 143 4.27 25.24 -2.24
C GLU A 143 4.93 26.38 -1.48
N GLY A 144 6.19 26.20 -1.11
CA GLY A 144 6.98 27.11 -0.28
C GLY A 144 6.84 26.89 1.23
N ASP A 145 5.89 26.07 1.69
CA ASP A 145 5.77 25.75 3.11
C ASP A 145 6.83 24.74 3.54
N SER A 146 7.23 24.80 4.82
CA SER A 146 8.05 23.79 5.48
C SER A 146 7.20 22.82 6.29
N ALA A 147 7.63 21.56 6.30
CA ALA A 147 7.09 20.48 7.12
C ALA A 147 8.20 19.89 7.98
N ALA A 148 8.03 19.89 9.30
CA ALA A 148 8.95 19.25 10.23
C ALA A 148 8.48 17.83 10.52
N ILE A 149 9.41 16.88 10.50
CA ILE A 149 9.17 15.48 10.80
C ILE A 149 10.08 15.07 11.94
N ASP A 150 9.47 14.73 13.06
CA ASP A 150 10.17 14.14 14.20
C ASP A 150 10.10 12.61 14.12
N THR A 151 11.23 11.99 13.90
CA THR A 151 11.38 10.55 14.01
C THR A 151 12.31 10.21 15.18
N PRO A 152 12.25 8.98 15.74
CA PRO A 152 13.18 8.58 16.79
C PRO A 152 14.66 8.67 16.40
N ARG A 153 14.96 8.81 15.11
CA ARG A 153 16.32 8.83 14.57
C ARG A 153 16.80 10.19 14.10
N ALA A 154 15.87 11.11 13.77
CA ALA A 154 16.23 12.41 13.24
C ALA A 154 15.04 13.39 13.29
N HIS A 155 15.36 14.66 13.49
CA HIS A 155 14.50 15.77 13.14
C HIS A 155 14.83 16.18 11.70
N GLU A 156 13.87 16.14 10.80
CA GLU A 156 14.06 16.48 9.40
C GLU A 156 13.06 17.57 9.01
N GLU A 157 13.56 18.61 8.33
CA GLU A 157 12.72 19.64 7.77
C GLU A 157 12.66 19.48 6.25
N LEU A 158 11.45 19.52 5.70
CA LEU A 158 11.17 19.39 4.28
C LEU A 158 10.49 20.65 3.76
N GLU A 159 11.05 21.29 2.75
CA GLU A 159 10.42 22.38 1.99
C GLU A 159 9.60 21.79 0.85
N VAL A 160 8.34 22.18 0.72
CA VAL A 160 7.46 21.77 -0.38
C VAL A 160 7.78 22.58 -1.64
N LEU A 161 8.29 21.91 -2.67
CA LEU A 161 8.69 22.54 -3.93
C LEU A 161 7.61 22.51 -5.00
N GLY A 162 6.68 21.57 -4.91
CA GLY A 162 5.62 21.42 -5.92
C GLY A 162 4.63 20.34 -5.52
N ILE A 163 3.39 20.53 -5.95
CA ILE A 163 2.26 19.63 -5.68
C ILE A 163 1.57 19.29 -6.98
N ASP A 164 1.38 18.01 -7.24
CA ASP A 164 0.73 17.50 -8.43
C ASP A 164 -0.30 16.42 -8.08
N TYR A 165 -1.35 16.31 -8.90
CA TYR A 165 -2.46 15.36 -8.75
C TYR A 165 -2.69 14.54 -10.02
N GLU A 166 -1.66 14.32 -10.81
CA GLU A 166 -1.78 13.46 -11.97
C GLU A 166 -2.14 12.04 -11.55
N ALA A 167 -3.07 11.44 -12.28
CA ALA A 167 -3.32 10.01 -12.16
C ALA A 167 -1.99 9.27 -12.39
N ASP A 168 -1.74 8.19 -11.64
CA ASP A 168 -0.62 7.29 -11.92
C ASP A 168 -0.77 6.79 -13.36
N ALA A 169 -0.14 7.49 -14.29
CA ALA A 169 0.19 6.92 -15.57
C ALA A 169 1.09 5.74 -15.24
N GLY A 170 0.55 4.52 -15.36
CA GLY A 170 1.28 3.32 -15.00
C GLY A 170 2.68 3.38 -15.58
N GLU A 171 3.69 3.22 -14.75
CA GLU A 171 5.00 2.80 -15.21
C GLU A 171 4.82 1.42 -15.85
N VAL A 172 4.48 1.43 -17.13
CA VAL A 172 4.69 0.27 -18.00
C VAL A 172 6.20 0.16 -18.16
N ARG A 173 6.81 -0.71 -17.40
CA ARG A 173 8.10 -1.33 -17.74
C ARG A 173 7.88 -2.73 -18.22
#